data_f82369daebdb3d2816b4eed8e8cfe5e9
#
_entry.id   f82369daebdb3d2816b4eed8e8cfe5e9
#
_cell.length_a   1.000
_cell.length_b   1.000
_cell.length_c   1.000
_cell.angle_alpha   90.00
_cell.angle_beta   90.00
_cell.angle_gamma   90.00
#
_symmetry.space_group_name_H-M   'P 1'
#
loop_
_entity.id
_entity.type
_entity.pdbx_description
1 polymer ?
#
loop_
_entity_poly.entity_id
_entity_poly.type
_entity_poly.pdbx_seq_one_letter_code
_entity_poly.pdbx_strand_id
1 'polypeptide(L)'
;MISKEINKRIMCKENRGITLIALVITTIVLLILAGITIAALSGNNGILTRAKEAKEKTEQAQKDEEKTLSNMENILGMYNFKNINVADTNPGGVVPENSMVLEDDANKGIVIKDKNNNEWVWIEVPKITVFTGLTIDTKGTLTDQNYTDIKNKLIAYAGVYREGKSGQGCTWTDEWYNGCGMTSDEYKAAYQKMLKSVYTYGGFWIGRYEAGIEGTTTETTNARTSSSARITIGTSPKAISQKDAIPYNYVYCSEAQALAKEMTPDSNYTSSLMFGIQWDLVCKFLEVKGGLATADINSNSSNWGNYNNAERTITSDKAKQKGTPWTVITGKKTANSSSLLTTGASEETKKMNIYDFAGNAWEWTLENTSDSSLPCACRGGSYYSTGSYYPASYRGGLNTTYSYDDIGFRSAFYVN
;
A
#
# COMPACT_ATOMS: atom_id res chain seq x y z
N MET A 1 56.22 57.89 -68.98
CA MET A 1 54.79 57.78 -68.72
C MET A 1 54.14 56.55 -69.39
N ILE A 2 54.89 55.62 -69.95
CA ILE A 2 54.36 54.49 -70.71
C ILE A 2 54.44 53.16 -69.90
N SER A 3 55.16 53.12 -68.78
CA SER A 3 55.33 51.90 -67.97
C SER A 3 54.25 51.64 -66.89
N LYS A 4 53.37 52.62 -66.62
CA LYS A 4 52.29 52.44 -65.57
C LYS A 4 50.95 52.00 -66.12
N GLU A 5 50.69 52.03 -67.42
CA GLU A 5 49.47 51.61 -68.05
C GLU A 5 49.44 50.13 -68.41
N ILE A 6 50.61 49.49 -68.59
CA ILE A 6 50.71 48.09 -68.96
C ILE A 6 50.43 47.18 -67.74
N ASN A 7 50.80 47.58 -66.52
CA ASN A 7 50.54 46.83 -65.32
C ASN A 7 49.08 46.89 -64.82
N LYS A 8 48.31 47.87 -65.31
CA LYS A 8 46.86 47.96 -64.91
C LYS A 8 45.92 47.11 -65.77
N ARG A 9 46.42 46.62 -66.96
CA ARG A 9 45.68 45.74 -67.83
C ARG A 9 45.93 44.25 -67.59
N ILE A 10 46.95 43.88 -66.84
CA ILE A 10 47.26 42.46 -66.53
C ILE A 10 46.61 42.00 -65.25
N MET A 11 46.21 42.90 -64.31
CA MET A 11 45.51 42.54 -63.08
C MET A 11 44.00 42.47 -63.17
N CYS A 12 43.37 42.59 -64.32
CA CYS A 12 41.92 42.48 -64.53
C CYS A 12 41.49 41.24 -65.33
N LYS A 13 42.27 40.17 -65.30
CA LYS A 13 41.94 39.00 -66.12
C LYS A 13 41.99 37.63 -65.38
N GLU A 14 41.78 37.62 -64.07
CA GLU A 14 41.64 36.36 -63.32
C GLU A 14 40.46 36.35 -62.33
N ASN A 15 39.37 36.95 -62.71
CA ASN A 15 38.08 36.57 -62.15
C ASN A 15 37.29 35.81 -63.23
N ARG A 16 37.73 34.59 -63.51
CA ARG A 16 36.88 33.63 -64.23
C ARG A 16 35.82 33.23 -63.21
N GLY A 17 34.71 33.92 -63.27
CA GLY A 17 33.50 33.47 -62.57
C GLY A 17 33.20 31.99 -62.90
N ILE A 18 32.90 31.24 -61.96
CA ILE A 18 32.41 29.85 -62.15
C ILE A 18 31.39 29.90 -63.28
N THR A 19 31.59 29.17 -64.38
CA THR A 19 30.66 29.13 -65.50
C THR A 19 29.34 28.58 -64.97
N LEU A 20 28.19 29.06 -65.43
CA LEU A 20 26.87 28.61 -65.05
C LEU A 20 26.78 27.08 -65.07
N ILE A 21 27.45 26.45 -66.06
CA ILE A 21 27.52 24.98 -66.16
C ILE A 21 28.31 24.37 -64.98
N ALA A 22 29.45 24.96 -64.59
CA ALA A 22 30.22 24.45 -63.45
C ALA A 22 29.42 24.59 -62.13
N LEU A 23 28.69 25.70 -61.97
CA LEU A 23 27.82 25.92 -60.79
C LEU A 23 26.69 24.89 -60.76
N VAL A 24 26.02 24.62 -61.91
CA VAL A 24 24.92 23.62 -62.00
C VAL A 24 25.46 22.23 -61.71
N ILE A 25 26.60 21.85 -62.31
CA ILE A 25 27.19 20.52 -62.04
C ILE A 25 27.57 20.38 -60.56
N THR A 26 28.18 21.41 -59.96
CA THR A 26 28.55 21.36 -58.52
C THR A 26 27.33 21.26 -57.64
N THR A 27 26.25 21.97 -57.96
CA THR A 27 24.98 21.89 -57.21
C THR A 27 24.33 20.53 -57.33
N ILE A 28 24.30 19.93 -58.56
CA ILE A 28 23.76 18.58 -58.76
C ILE A 28 24.59 17.53 -58.00
N VAL A 29 25.92 17.61 -58.01
CA VAL A 29 26.78 16.69 -57.28
C VAL A 29 26.58 16.84 -55.77
N LEU A 30 26.44 18.04 -55.25
CA LEU A 30 26.14 18.28 -53.82
C LEU A 30 24.77 17.73 -53.43
N LEU A 31 23.76 17.90 -54.27
CA LEU A 31 22.43 17.33 -54.01
C LEU A 31 22.42 15.78 -54.06
N ILE A 32 23.18 15.17 -54.95
CA ILE A 32 23.34 13.72 -55.03
C ILE A 32 24.07 13.22 -53.77
N LEU A 33 25.17 13.86 -53.37
CA LEU A 33 25.94 13.53 -52.19
C LEU A 33 25.08 13.71 -50.91
N ALA A 34 24.34 14.82 -50.82
CA ALA A 34 23.39 15.03 -49.74
C ALA A 34 22.28 13.95 -49.68
N GLY A 35 21.73 13.58 -50.83
CA GLY A 35 20.73 12.53 -50.94
C GLY A 35 21.26 11.17 -50.53
N ILE A 36 22.48 10.80 -50.92
CA ILE A 36 23.12 9.54 -50.52
C ILE A 36 23.41 9.56 -49.02
N THR A 37 23.89 10.66 -48.45
CA THR A 37 24.15 10.78 -47.00
C THR A 37 22.87 10.71 -46.17
N ILE A 38 21.80 11.37 -46.63
CA ILE A 38 20.49 11.29 -45.96
C ILE A 38 19.92 9.87 -46.02
N ALA A 39 20.02 9.22 -47.18
CA ALA A 39 19.55 7.83 -47.35
C ALA A 39 20.36 6.85 -46.50
N ALA A 40 21.67 7.05 -46.37
CA ALA A 40 22.55 6.24 -45.50
C ALA A 40 22.28 6.46 -44.01
N LEU A 41 21.82 7.66 -43.61
CA LEU A 41 21.50 8.00 -42.23
C LEU A 41 20.06 7.61 -41.84
N SER A 42 19.08 7.78 -42.73
CA SER A 42 17.66 7.72 -42.40
C SER A 42 16.84 6.68 -43.22
N GLY A 43 17.46 5.94 -44.15
CA GLY A 43 16.78 4.85 -44.87
C GLY A 43 16.46 3.64 -43.96
N ASN A 44 15.64 2.70 -44.46
CA ASN A 44 15.25 1.49 -43.72
C ASN A 44 16.43 0.67 -43.18
N ASN A 45 17.61 0.80 -43.80
CA ASN A 45 18.87 0.23 -43.34
C ASN A 45 19.89 1.31 -42.86
N GLY A 46 19.42 2.53 -42.60
CA GLY A 46 20.24 3.66 -42.20
C GLY A 46 20.78 3.48 -40.77
N ILE A 47 21.89 4.17 -40.50
CA ILE A 47 22.57 4.16 -39.19
C ILE A 47 21.60 4.54 -38.06
N LEU A 48 20.74 5.55 -38.27
CA LEU A 48 19.76 6.01 -37.28
C LEU A 48 18.69 4.98 -37.00
N THR A 49 18.22 4.27 -38.04
CA THR A 49 17.23 3.21 -37.88
C THR A 49 17.82 2.04 -37.10
N ARG A 50 19.03 1.60 -37.44
CA ARG A 50 19.76 0.55 -36.72
C ARG A 50 20.09 0.93 -35.27
N ALA A 51 20.45 2.20 -35.01
CA ALA A 51 20.70 2.69 -33.68
C ALA A 51 19.41 2.70 -32.82
N LYS A 52 18.27 3.06 -33.42
CA LYS A 52 16.96 3.01 -32.76
C LYS A 52 16.55 1.57 -32.44
N GLU A 53 16.67 0.66 -33.39
CA GLU A 53 16.39 -0.78 -33.18
C GLU A 53 17.31 -1.40 -32.13
N ALA A 54 18.60 -1.05 -32.14
CA ALA A 54 19.56 -1.49 -31.13
C ALA A 54 19.18 -0.95 -29.74
N LYS A 55 18.77 0.30 -29.64
CA LYS A 55 18.30 0.90 -28.39
C LYS A 55 17.04 0.18 -27.88
N GLU A 56 16.05 -0.01 -28.72
CA GLU A 56 14.82 -0.73 -28.37
C GLU A 56 15.09 -2.17 -27.92
N LYS A 57 15.99 -2.88 -28.61
CA LYS A 57 16.41 -4.22 -28.18
C LYS A 57 17.16 -4.24 -26.86
N THR A 58 17.99 -3.23 -26.59
CA THR A 58 18.71 -3.09 -25.34
C THR A 58 17.75 -2.77 -24.19
N GLU A 59 16.81 -1.86 -24.40
CA GLU A 59 15.76 -1.55 -23.40
C GLU A 59 14.86 -2.76 -23.11
N GLN A 60 14.53 -3.55 -24.14
CA GLN A 60 13.76 -4.78 -23.94
C GLN A 60 14.60 -5.83 -23.19
N ALA A 61 15.86 -6.03 -23.54
CA ALA A 61 16.76 -6.96 -22.84
C ALA A 61 16.94 -6.56 -21.37
N GLN A 62 17.09 -5.26 -21.08
CA GLN A 62 17.15 -4.77 -19.69
C GLN A 62 15.86 -5.08 -18.90
N LYS A 63 14.69 -4.86 -19.50
CA LYS A 63 13.41 -5.21 -18.86
C LYS A 63 13.27 -6.72 -18.61
N ASP A 64 13.73 -7.54 -19.53
CA ASP A 64 13.70 -8.99 -19.40
C ASP A 64 14.70 -9.48 -18.34
N GLU A 65 15.85 -8.83 -18.23
CA GLU A 65 16.86 -9.08 -17.20
C GLU A 65 16.35 -8.66 -15.80
N GLU A 66 15.79 -7.45 -15.67
CA GLU A 66 15.16 -6.98 -14.43
C GLU A 66 14.03 -7.92 -13.97
N LYS A 67 13.21 -8.39 -14.91
CA LYS A 67 12.16 -9.36 -14.61
C LYS A 67 12.72 -10.72 -14.16
N THR A 68 13.82 -11.15 -14.76
CA THR A 68 14.49 -12.40 -14.39
C THR A 68 15.16 -12.28 -13.02
N LEU A 69 15.85 -11.17 -12.74
CA LEU A 69 16.42 -10.88 -11.41
C LEU A 69 15.32 -10.83 -10.34
N SER A 70 14.24 -10.10 -10.61
CA SER A 70 13.11 -10.02 -9.70
C SER A 70 12.50 -11.40 -9.41
N ASN A 71 12.39 -12.27 -10.43
CA ASN A 71 11.93 -13.64 -10.23
C ASN A 71 12.93 -14.48 -9.40
N MET A 72 14.23 -14.32 -9.59
CA MET A 72 15.27 -15.00 -8.80
C MET A 72 15.29 -14.50 -7.35
N GLU A 73 15.18 -13.19 -7.13
CA GLU A 73 15.05 -12.60 -5.79
C GLU A 73 13.78 -13.08 -5.07
N ASN A 74 12.68 -13.22 -5.80
CA ASN A 74 11.43 -13.79 -5.28
C ASN A 74 11.62 -15.24 -4.80
N ILE A 75 12.27 -16.08 -5.61
CA ILE A 75 12.51 -17.49 -5.27
C ILE A 75 13.44 -17.60 -4.06
N LEU A 76 14.50 -16.79 -4.01
CA LEU A 76 15.42 -16.73 -2.87
C LEU A 76 14.73 -16.19 -1.62
N GLY A 77 13.93 -15.14 -1.76
CA GLY A 77 13.14 -14.58 -0.68
C GLY A 77 12.14 -15.59 -0.11
N MET A 78 11.41 -16.30 -0.96
CA MET A 78 10.50 -17.38 -0.55
C MET A 78 11.21 -18.52 0.18
N TYR A 79 12.43 -18.91 -0.29
CA TYR A 79 13.23 -19.95 0.34
C TYR A 79 13.75 -19.53 1.72
N ASN A 80 14.28 -18.32 1.83
CA ASN A 80 14.76 -17.75 3.09
C ASN A 80 13.62 -17.57 4.09
N PHE A 81 12.46 -17.12 3.64
CA PHE A 81 11.31 -16.86 4.49
C PHE A 81 10.72 -18.14 5.11
N LYS A 82 10.66 -19.23 4.36
CA LYS A 82 10.24 -20.55 4.90
C LYS A 82 11.16 -21.05 6.02
N ASN A 83 12.39 -20.56 6.08
CA ASN A 83 13.39 -20.93 7.08
C ASN A 83 13.55 -19.88 8.20
N ILE A 84 12.86 -18.72 8.16
CA ILE A 84 12.87 -17.77 9.25
C ILE A 84 12.03 -18.33 10.40
N ASN A 85 12.69 -19.02 11.31
CA ASN A 85 12.23 -19.29 12.65
C ASN A 85 12.70 -18.15 13.55
N VAL A 86 11.90 -17.11 13.69
CA VAL A 86 12.06 -16.19 14.80
C VAL A 86 11.58 -16.93 16.06
N ALA A 87 12.36 -16.91 17.14
CA ALA A 87 12.24 -17.83 18.27
C ALA A 87 10.83 -18.03 18.86
N ASP A 88 9.89 -17.13 18.60
CA ASP A 88 8.56 -17.11 19.21
C ASP A 88 7.41 -16.93 18.22
N THR A 89 7.69 -16.92 16.92
CA THR A 89 6.72 -16.71 15.86
C THR A 89 7.14 -17.48 14.59
N ASN A 90 6.17 -17.86 13.76
CA ASN A 90 6.46 -18.57 12.51
C ASN A 90 5.71 -17.92 11.33
N PRO A 91 6.16 -16.73 10.89
CA PRO A 91 5.56 -16.08 9.72
C PRO A 91 5.70 -16.93 8.45
N GLY A 92 6.80 -17.71 8.31
CA GLY A 92 7.02 -18.61 7.16
C GLY A 92 5.94 -19.67 6.99
N GLY A 93 5.30 -20.11 8.08
CA GLY A 93 4.17 -21.05 8.04
C GLY A 93 2.85 -20.43 7.54
N VAL A 94 2.82 -19.12 7.30
CA VAL A 94 1.63 -18.32 6.93
C VAL A 94 1.92 -17.43 5.72
N VAL A 95 2.85 -17.82 4.85
CA VAL A 95 3.16 -17.08 3.62
C VAL A 95 2.43 -17.71 2.45
N PRO A 96 1.56 -16.94 1.75
CA PRO A 96 0.90 -17.42 0.54
C PRO A 96 1.90 -17.79 -0.55
N GLU A 97 1.55 -18.77 -1.36
CA GLU A 97 2.36 -19.14 -2.52
C GLU A 97 2.54 -17.96 -3.47
N ASN A 98 3.71 -17.89 -4.10
CA ASN A 98 4.10 -16.81 -5.01
C ASN A 98 4.11 -15.41 -4.37
N SER A 99 4.31 -15.33 -3.05
CA SER A 99 4.59 -14.07 -2.36
C SER A 99 6.07 -13.74 -2.45
N MET A 100 6.37 -12.45 -2.57
CA MET A 100 7.71 -11.87 -2.49
C MET A 100 7.96 -11.31 -1.10
N VAL A 101 9.12 -11.56 -0.52
CA VAL A 101 9.56 -10.90 0.72
C VAL A 101 10.15 -9.53 0.37
N LEU A 102 9.61 -8.47 0.97
CA LEU A 102 10.10 -7.10 0.83
C LEU A 102 10.97 -6.67 2.01
N GLU A 103 10.69 -7.19 3.20
CA GLU A 103 11.49 -6.96 4.42
C GLU A 103 11.41 -8.23 5.28
N ASP A 104 12.56 -8.75 5.69
CA ASP A 104 12.69 -9.95 6.54
C ASP A 104 13.20 -9.66 7.95
N ASP A 105 13.57 -8.41 8.24
CA ASP A 105 14.00 -7.99 9.58
C ASP A 105 12.80 -7.79 10.52
N ALA A 106 12.66 -8.69 11.49
CA ALA A 106 11.58 -8.63 12.48
C ALA A 106 11.61 -7.33 13.33
N ASN A 107 12.77 -6.65 13.44
CA ASN A 107 12.88 -5.38 14.16
C ASN A 107 12.39 -4.19 13.34
N LYS A 108 12.21 -4.35 12.04
CA LYS A 108 11.63 -3.32 11.16
C LYS A 108 10.17 -3.61 10.81
N GLY A 109 9.70 -4.83 11.06
CA GLY A 109 8.41 -5.33 10.63
C GLY A 109 8.52 -6.08 9.31
N ILE A 110 8.28 -7.39 9.35
CA ILE A 110 8.36 -8.30 8.21
C ILE A 110 7.28 -7.95 7.20
N VAL A 111 7.63 -7.85 5.91
CA VAL A 111 6.72 -7.49 4.82
C VAL A 111 6.78 -8.49 3.71
N ILE A 112 5.61 -8.92 3.24
CA ILE A 112 5.46 -9.67 1.99
C ILE A 112 4.62 -8.89 0.98
N LYS A 113 4.81 -9.20 -0.29
CA LYS A 113 3.92 -8.83 -1.39
C LYS A 113 3.33 -10.11 -1.97
N ASP A 114 2.00 -10.21 -2.01
CA ASP A 114 1.31 -11.35 -2.58
C ASP A 114 1.26 -11.30 -4.12
N LYS A 115 0.76 -12.36 -4.74
CA LYS A 115 0.60 -12.46 -6.20
C LYS A 115 -0.31 -11.40 -6.82
N ASN A 116 -1.16 -10.75 -6.01
CA ASN A 116 -2.06 -9.69 -6.42
C ASN A 116 -1.43 -8.29 -6.20
N ASN A 117 -0.13 -8.24 -5.87
CA ASN A 117 0.62 -7.03 -5.52
C ASN A 117 0.15 -6.31 -4.24
N ASN A 118 -0.62 -6.96 -3.38
CA ASN A 118 -0.92 -6.41 -2.06
C ASN A 118 0.29 -6.60 -1.14
N GLU A 119 0.59 -5.58 -0.35
CA GLU A 119 1.66 -5.63 0.64
C GLU A 119 1.07 -5.85 2.03
N TRP A 120 1.68 -6.79 2.77
CA TRP A 120 1.20 -7.25 4.07
C TRP A 120 2.32 -7.20 5.10
N VAL A 121 1.99 -6.81 6.32
CA VAL A 121 2.91 -6.78 7.46
C VAL A 121 2.54 -7.86 8.46
N TRP A 122 3.56 -8.62 8.94
CA TRP A 122 3.40 -9.61 9.98
C TRP A 122 3.26 -8.94 11.35
N ILE A 123 2.20 -9.24 12.05
CA ILE A 123 1.96 -8.81 13.43
C ILE A 123 2.33 -9.96 14.35
N GLU A 124 3.46 -9.81 15.01
CA GLU A 124 3.99 -10.81 15.94
C GLU A 124 3.22 -10.82 17.25
N VAL A 125 2.80 -12.01 17.65
CA VAL A 125 2.24 -12.33 18.98
C VAL A 125 3.16 -13.38 19.62
N PRO A 126 4.01 -13.03 20.61
CA PRO A 126 5.02 -13.91 21.17
C PRO A 126 4.40 -15.15 21.84
N LYS A 127 4.47 -16.30 21.20
CA LYS A 127 3.77 -17.53 21.62
C LYS A 127 4.15 -18.00 23.00
N ILE A 128 5.45 -18.07 23.29
CA ILE A 128 5.98 -18.61 24.54
C ILE A 128 5.51 -17.77 25.70
N THR A 129 5.56 -16.45 25.56
CA THR A 129 5.16 -15.49 26.61
C THR A 129 3.64 -15.44 26.74
N VAL A 130 2.91 -15.27 25.61
CA VAL A 130 1.46 -15.03 25.62
C VAL A 130 0.71 -16.30 26.05
N PHE A 131 1.10 -17.45 25.51
CA PHE A 131 0.37 -18.69 25.73
C PHE A 131 1.01 -19.59 26.80
N THR A 132 1.82 -19.02 27.69
CA THR A 132 2.43 -19.75 28.80
C THR A 132 1.38 -20.56 29.58
N GLY A 133 1.66 -21.85 29.80
CA GLY A 133 0.77 -22.78 30.51
C GLY A 133 -0.44 -23.27 29.70
N LEU A 134 -0.55 -22.91 28.43
CA LEU A 134 -1.59 -23.39 27.52
C LEU A 134 -0.99 -24.40 26.55
N THR A 135 -1.51 -25.62 26.52
CA THR A 135 -1.09 -26.67 25.57
C THR A 135 -2.31 -27.19 24.83
N ILE A 136 -2.43 -26.82 23.56
CA ILE A 136 -3.55 -27.20 22.68
C ILE A 136 -2.97 -27.90 21.44
N ASP A 137 -3.45 -29.11 21.15
CA ASP A 137 -3.15 -29.79 19.88
C ASP A 137 -3.97 -29.15 18.74
N THR A 138 -3.29 -28.43 17.85
CA THR A 138 -3.91 -27.74 16.73
C THR A 138 -4.15 -28.60 15.50
N LYS A 139 -3.70 -29.88 15.50
CA LYS A 139 -3.93 -30.82 14.38
C LYS A 139 -5.37 -31.29 14.31
N GLY A 140 -6.08 -31.30 15.46
CA GLY A 140 -7.47 -31.69 15.56
C GLY A 140 -8.44 -30.50 15.54
N THR A 141 -9.72 -30.82 15.77
CA THR A 141 -10.77 -29.82 16.00
C THR A 141 -10.63 -29.27 17.40
N LEU A 142 -10.52 -27.95 17.52
CA LEU A 142 -10.47 -27.27 18.80
C LEU A 142 -11.88 -27.21 19.41
N THR A 143 -11.94 -27.32 20.74
CA THR A 143 -13.20 -27.14 21.51
C THR A 143 -13.47 -25.64 21.71
N ASP A 144 -14.72 -25.28 22.04
CA ASP A 144 -15.09 -23.91 22.42
C ASP A 144 -14.26 -23.41 23.63
N GLN A 145 -13.89 -24.33 24.58
CA GLN A 145 -13.01 -23.99 25.68
C GLN A 145 -11.60 -23.61 25.20
N ASN A 146 -11.03 -24.35 24.25
CA ASN A 146 -9.72 -24.00 23.67
C ASN A 146 -9.72 -22.59 23.06
N TYR A 147 -10.76 -22.25 22.31
CA TYR A 147 -10.90 -20.90 21.74
C TYR A 147 -11.06 -19.83 22.83
N THR A 148 -11.80 -20.13 23.90
CA THR A 148 -11.95 -19.24 25.05
C THR A 148 -10.61 -19.00 25.75
N ASP A 149 -9.82 -20.04 25.95
CA ASP A 149 -8.51 -19.96 26.59
C ASP A 149 -7.53 -19.13 25.73
N ILE A 150 -7.47 -19.38 24.42
CA ILE A 150 -6.67 -18.57 23.49
C ILE A 150 -7.11 -17.10 23.55
N LYS A 151 -8.40 -16.83 23.41
CA LYS A 151 -8.98 -15.48 23.48
C LYS A 151 -8.55 -14.76 24.76
N ASN A 152 -8.71 -15.41 25.92
CA ASN A 152 -8.37 -14.81 27.22
C ASN A 152 -6.88 -14.46 27.33
N LYS A 153 -6.00 -15.31 26.79
CA LYS A 153 -4.55 -15.02 26.74
C LYS A 153 -4.25 -13.81 25.87
N LEU A 154 -4.89 -13.69 24.70
CA LEU A 154 -4.71 -12.54 23.82
C LEU A 154 -5.25 -11.25 24.45
N ILE A 155 -6.41 -11.28 25.10
CA ILE A 155 -6.98 -10.15 25.83
C ILE A 155 -6.01 -9.70 26.94
N ALA A 156 -5.49 -10.63 27.73
CA ALA A 156 -4.54 -10.32 28.79
C ALA A 156 -3.24 -9.69 28.23
N TYR A 157 -2.74 -10.18 27.10
CA TYR A 157 -1.56 -9.62 26.43
C TYR A 157 -1.81 -8.25 25.83
N ALA A 158 -2.96 -8.01 25.21
CA ALA A 158 -3.33 -6.70 24.67
C ALA A 158 -3.45 -5.64 25.78
N GLY A 159 -3.85 -6.03 27.00
CA GLY A 159 -3.86 -5.18 28.18
C GLY A 159 -4.63 -3.88 27.98
N VAL A 160 -3.99 -2.76 28.28
CA VAL A 160 -4.58 -1.41 28.22
C VAL A 160 -5.20 -1.05 26.85
N TYR A 161 -4.79 -1.72 25.78
CA TYR A 161 -5.37 -1.48 24.45
C TYR A 161 -6.75 -2.14 24.32
N ARG A 162 -6.99 -3.27 25.01
CA ARG A 162 -8.30 -3.90 25.04
C ARG A 162 -9.30 -3.11 25.90
N GLU A 163 -8.85 -2.53 26.97
CA GLU A 163 -9.66 -1.64 27.83
C GLU A 163 -9.91 -0.28 27.16
N GLY A 164 -9.05 0.13 26.32
CA GLY A 164 -8.93 1.24 25.39
C GLY A 164 -9.76 2.50 25.64
N LYS A 165 -9.27 3.65 25.14
CA LYS A 165 -9.99 4.91 25.23
C LYS A 165 -11.21 4.86 24.29
N SER A 166 -12.41 5.00 24.87
CA SER A 166 -13.66 5.16 24.15
C SER A 166 -14.44 6.35 24.73
N GLY A 167 -14.97 7.19 23.88
CA GLY A 167 -15.78 8.34 24.32
C GLY A 167 -17.25 8.03 24.59
N GLN A 168 -17.69 6.78 24.37
CA GLN A 168 -19.12 6.46 24.30
C GLN A 168 -19.68 5.65 25.48
N GLY A 169 -18.85 5.31 26.47
CA GLY A 169 -19.33 4.53 27.64
C GLY A 169 -19.84 3.13 27.31
N CYS A 170 -19.48 2.59 26.11
CA CYS A 170 -19.89 1.28 25.64
C CYS A 170 -18.92 0.21 26.09
N THR A 171 -19.37 -1.04 26.14
CA THR A 171 -18.51 -2.22 26.16
C THR A 171 -18.24 -2.68 24.72
N TRP A 172 -17.06 -3.29 24.51
CA TRP A 172 -16.56 -3.67 23.21
C TRP A 172 -16.22 -5.17 23.19
N THR A 173 -16.77 -5.88 22.20
CA THR A 173 -16.60 -7.33 22.11
C THR A 173 -16.31 -7.76 20.68
N ASP A 174 -15.67 -8.92 20.53
CA ASP A 174 -15.55 -9.60 19.24
C ASP A 174 -16.70 -10.62 19.13
N GLU A 175 -17.93 -10.12 19.03
CA GLU A 175 -19.15 -10.87 18.86
C GLU A 175 -19.91 -10.40 17.62
N TRP A 176 -20.67 -11.30 17.03
CA TRP A 176 -21.44 -10.99 15.85
C TRP A 176 -22.48 -9.89 16.09
N TYR A 177 -22.64 -9.01 15.11
CA TYR A 177 -23.72 -8.02 15.05
C TYR A 177 -24.29 -7.92 13.63
N ASN A 178 -25.57 -7.57 13.56
CA ASN A 178 -26.22 -7.38 12.26
C ASN A 178 -25.62 -6.20 11.50
N GLY A 179 -25.35 -6.41 10.20
CA GLY A 179 -24.75 -5.39 9.33
C GLY A 179 -23.21 -5.42 9.24
N CYS A 180 -22.55 -6.37 9.92
CA CYS A 180 -21.10 -6.58 9.80
C CYS A 180 -20.68 -7.22 8.46
N GLY A 181 -21.64 -7.61 7.59
CA GLY A 181 -21.35 -8.25 6.31
C GLY A 181 -21.09 -9.76 6.39
N MET A 182 -21.42 -10.38 7.52
CA MET A 182 -21.30 -11.82 7.77
C MET A 182 -22.55 -12.34 8.50
N THR A 183 -22.89 -13.61 8.30
CA THR A 183 -23.81 -14.31 9.19
C THR A 183 -23.12 -14.61 10.53
N SER A 184 -23.91 -14.95 11.57
CA SER A 184 -23.36 -15.31 12.88
C SER A 184 -22.41 -16.51 12.80
N ASP A 185 -22.74 -17.50 11.97
CA ASP A 185 -21.89 -18.69 11.82
C ASP A 185 -20.60 -18.38 11.05
N GLU A 186 -20.67 -17.55 10.00
CA GLU A 186 -19.47 -17.09 9.27
C GLU A 186 -18.54 -16.29 10.19
N TYR A 187 -19.11 -15.40 11.01
CA TYR A 187 -18.36 -14.60 11.97
C TYR A 187 -17.65 -15.50 12.99
N LYS A 188 -18.40 -16.43 13.63
CA LYS A 188 -17.84 -17.39 14.59
C LYS A 188 -16.72 -18.21 13.96
N ALA A 189 -16.94 -18.74 12.76
CA ALA A 189 -15.95 -19.55 12.06
C ALA A 189 -14.67 -18.75 11.71
N ALA A 190 -14.82 -17.52 11.21
CA ALA A 190 -13.69 -16.63 10.89
C ALA A 190 -12.90 -16.27 12.16
N TYR A 191 -13.58 -15.93 13.25
CA TYR A 191 -12.95 -15.62 14.53
C TYR A 191 -12.17 -16.80 15.10
N GLN A 192 -12.76 -18.01 15.07
CA GLN A 192 -12.10 -19.24 15.51
C GLN A 192 -10.87 -19.57 14.67
N LYS A 193 -10.94 -19.43 13.35
CA LYS A 193 -9.78 -19.61 12.46
C LYS A 193 -8.67 -18.62 12.80
N MET A 194 -9.01 -17.35 13.01
CA MET A 194 -8.04 -16.32 13.41
C MET A 194 -7.36 -16.69 14.74
N LEU A 195 -8.11 -17.06 15.76
CA LEU A 195 -7.56 -17.47 17.05
C LEU A 195 -6.63 -18.68 16.93
N LYS A 196 -7.06 -19.71 16.19
CA LYS A 196 -6.23 -20.91 15.93
C LYS A 196 -4.95 -20.55 15.20
N SER A 197 -5.04 -19.71 14.16
CA SER A 197 -3.89 -19.26 13.37
C SER A 197 -2.88 -18.52 14.25
N VAL A 198 -3.33 -17.55 15.06
CA VAL A 198 -2.46 -16.79 15.97
C VAL A 198 -1.81 -17.72 17.00
N TYR A 199 -2.55 -18.64 17.61
CA TYR A 199 -1.98 -19.61 18.54
C TYR A 199 -0.95 -20.54 17.88
N THR A 200 -1.23 -20.98 16.65
CA THR A 200 -0.34 -21.92 15.92
C THR A 200 0.95 -21.24 15.45
N TYR A 201 0.85 -20.06 14.86
CA TYR A 201 1.95 -19.42 14.16
C TYR A 201 2.56 -18.22 14.90
N GLY A 202 1.92 -17.73 15.96
CA GLY A 202 2.41 -16.58 16.73
C GLY A 202 2.20 -15.24 16.02
N GLY A 203 1.10 -15.09 15.27
CA GLY A 203 0.80 -13.84 14.60
C GLY A 203 -0.24 -13.96 13.47
N PHE A 204 -0.38 -12.86 12.74
CA PHE A 204 -1.27 -12.73 11.58
C PHE A 204 -0.77 -11.61 10.67
N TRP A 205 -1.29 -11.55 9.45
CA TRP A 205 -0.95 -10.52 8.48
C TRP A 205 -2.01 -9.41 8.44
N ILE A 206 -1.58 -8.16 8.31
CA ILE A 206 -2.45 -7.02 8.03
C ILE A 206 -1.97 -6.28 6.77
N GLY A 207 -2.86 -5.59 6.10
CA GLY A 207 -2.48 -4.69 5.00
C GLY A 207 -1.42 -3.69 5.49
N ARG A 208 -0.31 -3.57 4.74
CA ARG A 208 0.73 -2.58 5.01
C ARG A 208 0.18 -1.15 4.96
N TYR A 209 -0.80 -0.96 4.10
CA TYR A 209 -1.54 0.28 3.89
C TYR A 209 -3.01 0.09 4.23
N GLU A 210 -3.72 1.20 4.51
CA GLU A 210 -5.18 1.23 4.41
C GLU A 210 -5.62 0.66 3.08
N ALA A 211 -6.82 0.09 3.01
CA ALA A 211 -7.37 -0.37 1.75
C ALA A 211 -7.52 0.80 0.77
N GLY A 212 -6.88 0.70 -0.37
CA GLY A 212 -6.99 1.64 -1.47
C GLY A 212 -7.88 1.11 -2.59
N ILE A 213 -8.30 1.98 -3.49
CA ILE A 213 -9.12 1.65 -4.66
C ILE A 213 -8.18 1.23 -5.81
N GLU A 214 -8.43 0.08 -6.41
CA GLU A 214 -7.68 -0.42 -7.57
C GLU A 214 -7.65 0.60 -8.71
N GLY A 215 -6.48 0.77 -9.36
CA GLY A 215 -6.24 1.71 -10.46
C GLY A 215 -5.89 3.13 -10.01
N THR A 216 -6.13 3.50 -8.74
CA THR A 216 -5.91 4.89 -8.29
C THR A 216 -4.47 5.23 -7.91
N THR A 217 -3.57 4.26 -7.93
CA THR A 217 -2.12 4.50 -7.76
C THR A 217 -1.54 5.37 -8.88
N THR A 218 -2.12 5.31 -10.08
CA THR A 218 -1.69 6.08 -11.25
C THR A 218 -2.68 7.16 -11.66
N GLU A 219 -3.99 6.95 -11.44
CA GLU A 219 -5.05 7.86 -11.85
C GLU A 219 -6.12 8.05 -10.76
N THR A 220 -7.10 8.92 -10.99
CA THR A 220 -8.15 9.23 -10.02
C THR A 220 -9.55 8.91 -10.50
N THR A 221 -9.71 8.31 -11.68
CA THR A 221 -11.01 8.02 -12.31
C THR A 221 -11.90 7.13 -11.47
N ASN A 222 -11.31 6.21 -10.68
CA ASN A 222 -12.03 5.32 -9.78
C ASN A 222 -12.25 5.90 -8.38
N ALA A 223 -11.80 7.14 -8.09
CA ALA A 223 -11.98 7.75 -6.79
C ALA A 223 -13.46 7.92 -6.46
N ARG A 224 -13.83 7.55 -5.23
CA ARG A 224 -15.21 7.72 -4.76
C ARG A 224 -15.43 9.16 -4.27
N THR A 225 -16.58 9.72 -4.61
CA THR A 225 -16.94 11.09 -4.24
C THR A 225 -18.19 11.15 -3.37
N SER A 226 -18.90 10.05 -3.25
CA SER A 226 -20.11 9.95 -2.40
C SER A 226 -20.45 8.48 -2.11
N SER A 227 -21.34 8.28 -1.14
CA SER A 227 -21.93 6.98 -0.81
C SER A 227 -23.06 6.54 -1.75
N SER A 228 -23.43 7.35 -2.74
CA SER A 228 -24.56 7.09 -3.64
C SER A 228 -24.35 5.85 -4.51
N ALA A 229 -23.12 5.62 -4.95
CA ALA A 229 -22.77 4.41 -5.68
C ALA A 229 -22.42 3.28 -4.69
N ARG A 230 -23.30 2.29 -4.56
CA ARG A 230 -23.09 1.13 -3.70
C ARG A 230 -22.03 0.20 -4.29
N ILE A 231 -21.31 -0.50 -3.42
CA ILE A 231 -20.33 -1.48 -3.84
C ILE A 231 -21.04 -2.75 -4.31
N THR A 232 -20.66 -3.22 -5.49
CA THR A 232 -21.09 -4.50 -6.04
C THR A 232 -19.84 -5.33 -6.33
N ILE A 233 -19.67 -6.40 -5.56
CA ILE A 233 -18.53 -7.32 -5.72
C ILE A 233 -18.51 -7.89 -7.14
N GLY A 234 -17.33 -7.90 -7.73
CA GLY A 234 -17.12 -8.34 -9.13
C GLY A 234 -17.31 -7.25 -10.20
N THR A 235 -17.91 -6.10 -9.87
CA THR A 235 -18.09 -4.97 -10.79
C THR A 235 -17.49 -3.67 -10.32
N SER A 236 -17.51 -3.42 -9.01
CA SER A 236 -16.78 -2.28 -8.42
C SER A 236 -15.27 -2.54 -8.44
N PRO A 237 -14.43 -1.48 -8.48
CA PRO A 237 -12.99 -1.64 -8.32
C PRO A 237 -12.65 -2.43 -7.06
N LYS A 238 -11.63 -3.31 -7.13
CA LYS A 238 -11.18 -4.08 -5.98
C LYS A 238 -10.52 -3.20 -4.93
N ALA A 239 -10.47 -3.70 -3.71
CA ALA A 239 -9.61 -3.15 -2.68
C ALA A 239 -8.19 -3.68 -2.85
N ILE A 240 -7.20 -2.82 -2.62
CA ILE A 240 -5.77 -3.13 -2.69
C ILE A 240 -5.03 -2.57 -1.47
N SER A 241 -3.96 -3.25 -1.03
CA SER A 241 -3.02 -2.73 -0.04
C SER A 241 -1.72 -2.35 -0.75
N GLN A 242 -1.70 -1.17 -1.35
CA GLN A 242 -0.58 -0.65 -2.15
C GLN A 242 -0.32 0.82 -1.82
N LYS A 243 0.93 1.26 -1.99
CA LYS A 243 1.32 2.66 -1.82
C LYS A 243 0.66 3.54 -2.88
N ASP A 244 0.38 4.79 -2.53
CA ASP A 244 -0.14 5.85 -3.39
C ASP A 244 -1.58 5.62 -3.93
N ALA A 245 -2.30 4.64 -3.40
CA ALA A 245 -3.70 4.45 -3.73
C ALA A 245 -4.60 5.46 -3.00
N ILE A 246 -5.71 5.84 -3.61
CA ILE A 246 -6.75 6.61 -2.93
C ILE A 246 -7.44 5.69 -1.93
N PRO A 247 -7.55 6.05 -0.63
CA PRO A 247 -8.24 5.24 0.37
C PRO A 247 -9.65 4.85 -0.06
N TYR A 248 -10.02 3.60 0.17
CA TYR A 248 -11.34 3.08 -0.18
C TYR A 248 -12.37 3.58 0.83
N ASN A 249 -12.83 4.80 0.63
CA ASN A 249 -13.79 5.49 1.48
C ASN A 249 -15.23 5.40 0.92
N TYR A 250 -16.20 6.04 1.60
CA TYR A 250 -17.62 6.00 1.25
C TYR A 250 -18.18 4.56 1.15
N VAL A 251 -17.74 3.67 2.04
CA VAL A 251 -18.17 2.28 2.13
C VAL A 251 -18.92 2.01 3.42
N TYR A 252 -19.96 1.17 3.38
CA TYR A 252 -20.61 0.62 4.58
C TYR A 252 -19.74 -0.46 5.19
N CYS A 253 -19.95 -0.76 6.48
CA CYS A 253 -19.23 -1.83 7.17
C CYS A 253 -19.31 -3.18 6.40
N SER A 254 -20.52 -3.55 5.96
CA SER A 254 -20.74 -4.79 5.19
C SER A 254 -20.05 -4.80 3.83
N GLU A 255 -19.94 -3.65 3.16
CA GLU A 255 -19.20 -3.54 1.91
C GLU A 255 -17.69 -3.61 2.12
N ALA A 256 -17.19 -2.95 3.15
CA ALA A 256 -15.79 -3.05 3.55
C ALA A 256 -15.41 -4.51 3.86
N GLN A 257 -16.28 -5.25 4.58
CA GLN A 257 -16.08 -6.67 4.85
C GLN A 257 -16.09 -7.51 3.57
N ALA A 258 -16.99 -7.24 2.63
CA ALA A 258 -17.04 -7.96 1.36
C ALA A 258 -15.78 -7.71 0.51
N LEU A 259 -15.33 -6.47 0.43
CA LEU A 259 -14.07 -6.10 -0.24
C LEU A 259 -12.85 -6.73 0.44
N ALA A 260 -12.81 -6.72 1.78
CA ALA A 260 -11.73 -7.36 2.54
C ALA A 260 -11.66 -8.87 2.28
N LYS A 261 -12.79 -9.56 2.15
CA LYS A 261 -12.83 -10.99 1.77
C LYS A 261 -12.22 -11.26 0.39
N GLU A 262 -12.38 -10.35 -0.58
CA GLU A 262 -11.79 -10.51 -1.91
C GLU A 262 -10.26 -10.30 -1.93
N MET A 263 -9.68 -9.69 -0.89
CA MET A 263 -8.23 -9.52 -0.76
C MET A 263 -7.52 -10.81 -0.33
N THR A 264 -8.24 -11.93 -0.19
CA THR A 264 -7.66 -13.22 0.18
C THR A 264 -6.59 -13.65 -0.84
N PRO A 265 -5.37 -14.02 -0.40
CA PRO A 265 -4.31 -14.43 -1.31
C PRO A 265 -4.65 -15.69 -2.08
N ASP A 266 -5.21 -16.70 -1.41
CA ASP A 266 -5.70 -17.97 -1.99
C ASP A 266 -6.64 -18.69 -1.02
N SER A 267 -7.10 -19.90 -1.40
CA SER A 267 -8.08 -20.70 -0.65
C SER A 267 -7.60 -21.25 0.71
N ASN A 268 -6.29 -21.20 0.99
CA ASN A 268 -5.72 -21.64 2.26
C ASN A 268 -5.85 -20.58 3.36
N TYR A 269 -6.29 -19.38 3.00
CA TYR A 269 -6.39 -18.24 3.90
C TYR A 269 -7.81 -17.71 3.96
N THR A 270 -8.13 -17.08 5.08
CA THR A 270 -9.31 -16.23 5.23
C THR A 270 -8.84 -14.79 5.37
N SER A 271 -9.40 -13.90 4.55
CA SER A 271 -9.23 -12.45 4.68
C SER A 271 -10.53 -11.80 5.16
N SER A 272 -10.40 -10.79 6.00
CA SER A 272 -11.54 -10.06 6.58
C SER A 272 -11.10 -8.66 7.04
N LEU A 273 -12.06 -7.84 7.46
CA LEU A 273 -11.76 -6.75 8.37
C LEU A 273 -11.09 -7.30 9.64
N MET A 274 -10.28 -6.48 10.30
CA MET A 274 -9.70 -6.86 11.60
C MET A 274 -10.80 -7.03 12.64
N PHE A 275 -10.67 -8.06 13.48
CA PHE A 275 -11.38 -8.13 14.74
C PHE A 275 -10.83 -7.09 15.74
N GLY A 276 -11.60 -6.70 16.73
CA GLY A 276 -11.16 -5.74 17.74
C GLY A 276 -9.88 -6.18 18.44
N ILE A 277 -9.78 -7.46 18.79
CA ILE A 277 -8.57 -8.01 19.39
C ILE A 277 -7.35 -7.92 18.45
N GLN A 278 -7.52 -8.07 17.15
CA GLN A 278 -6.41 -7.91 16.19
C GLN A 278 -5.90 -6.48 16.18
N TRP A 279 -6.80 -5.48 16.20
CA TRP A 279 -6.40 -4.07 16.31
C TRP A 279 -5.60 -3.81 17.60
N ASP A 280 -6.07 -4.32 18.72
CA ASP A 280 -5.42 -4.16 20.01
C ASP A 280 -4.03 -4.84 20.04
N LEU A 281 -3.90 -5.99 19.38
CA LEU A 281 -2.61 -6.68 19.19
C LEU A 281 -1.65 -5.89 18.27
N VAL A 282 -2.15 -5.18 17.26
CA VAL A 282 -1.31 -4.26 16.47
C VAL A 282 -0.82 -3.12 17.34
N CYS A 283 -1.67 -2.51 18.18
CA CYS A 283 -1.24 -1.48 19.13
C CYS A 283 -0.14 -2.03 20.06
N LYS A 284 -0.31 -3.25 20.59
CA LYS A 284 0.68 -3.92 21.43
C LYS A 284 2.00 -4.22 20.70
N PHE A 285 1.92 -4.64 19.45
CA PHE A 285 3.08 -4.86 18.58
C PHE A 285 3.86 -3.55 18.35
N LEU A 286 3.16 -2.45 18.07
CA LEU A 286 3.78 -1.14 17.91
C LEU A 286 4.44 -0.61 19.19
N GLU A 287 3.89 -0.92 20.37
CA GLU A 287 4.51 -0.62 21.65
C GLU A 287 5.78 -1.45 21.85
N VAL A 288 5.67 -2.77 21.75
CA VAL A 288 6.73 -3.70 22.14
C VAL A 288 7.88 -3.74 21.12
N LYS A 289 7.56 -3.76 19.82
CA LYS A 289 8.55 -3.85 18.74
C LYS A 289 8.82 -2.50 18.08
N GLY A 290 7.80 -1.66 17.95
CA GLY A 290 7.92 -0.34 17.32
C GLY A 290 8.47 0.74 18.23
N GLY A 291 8.62 0.48 19.51
CA GLY A 291 9.18 1.43 20.50
C GLY A 291 8.31 2.66 20.74
N LEU A 292 7.02 2.61 20.39
CA LEU A 292 6.08 3.68 20.73
C LEU A 292 5.72 3.60 22.20
N ALA A 293 5.70 4.74 22.90
CA ALA A 293 5.18 4.77 24.24
C ALA A 293 3.65 4.50 24.23
N THR A 294 3.13 3.89 25.30
CA THR A 294 1.69 3.70 25.46
C THR A 294 0.90 5.00 25.24
N ALA A 295 1.45 6.14 25.67
CA ALA A 295 0.83 7.45 25.50
C ALA A 295 0.72 7.89 24.01
N ASP A 296 1.69 7.52 23.17
CA ASP A 296 1.68 7.81 21.73
C ASP A 296 0.55 7.07 21.00
N ILE A 297 0.12 5.93 21.56
CA ILE A 297 -0.93 5.09 20.98
C ILE A 297 -2.30 5.37 21.61
N ASN A 298 -2.35 5.59 22.94
CA ASN A 298 -3.60 5.72 23.71
C ASN A 298 -4.04 7.16 24.00
N SER A 299 -3.09 8.12 24.00
CA SER A 299 -3.40 9.48 24.46
C SER A 299 -3.23 10.52 23.38
N ASN A 300 -2.17 10.45 22.57
CA ASN A 300 -1.95 11.41 21.49
C ASN A 300 -1.09 10.80 20.38
N SER A 301 -1.71 10.48 19.26
CA SER A 301 -1.04 9.93 18.08
C SER A 301 -0.64 10.99 17.03
N SER A 302 -0.79 12.29 17.35
CA SER A 302 -0.46 13.38 16.41
C SER A 302 0.99 13.37 15.93
N ASN A 303 1.90 12.80 16.74
CA ASN A 303 3.33 12.78 16.40
C ASN A 303 3.66 11.86 15.20
N TRP A 304 2.79 10.90 14.88
CA TRP A 304 3.06 9.91 13.85
C TRP A 304 1.87 9.61 12.93
N GLY A 305 0.67 10.12 13.19
CA GLY A 305 -0.52 9.90 12.38
C GLY A 305 -0.88 11.10 11.49
N ASN A 306 -1.62 10.87 10.41
CA ASN A 306 -2.15 11.96 9.59
C ASN A 306 -3.43 12.53 10.21
N TYR A 307 -3.29 13.48 11.13
CA TYR A 307 -4.37 14.19 11.80
C TYR A 307 -4.44 15.66 11.37
N ASN A 308 -5.57 16.34 11.64
CA ASN A 308 -5.72 17.75 11.34
C ASN A 308 -4.58 18.59 11.93
N ASN A 309 -4.27 18.39 13.20
CA ASN A 309 -3.25 19.15 13.94
C ASN A 309 -1.80 18.72 13.69
N ALA A 310 -1.56 17.77 12.79
CA ALA A 310 -0.24 17.24 12.49
C ALA A 310 0.31 17.78 11.16
N GLU A 311 1.55 18.24 11.15
CA GLU A 311 2.31 18.47 9.92
C GLU A 311 2.91 17.13 9.46
N ARG A 312 2.96 16.87 8.14
CA ARG A 312 3.58 15.66 7.56
C ARG A 312 4.40 16.02 6.33
N THR A 313 5.64 15.58 6.30
CA THR A 313 6.47 15.66 5.11
C THR A 313 5.99 14.61 4.11
N ILE A 314 5.66 15.06 2.90
CA ILE A 314 5.25 14.16 1.81
C ILE A 314 6.51 13.58 1.18
N THR A 315 6.64 12.27 1.24
CA THR A 315 7.83 11.55 0.76
C THR A 315 7.59 10.76 -0.51
N SER A 316 6.33 10.52 -0.88
CA SER A 316 5.99 9.93 -2.18
C SER A 316 5.82 11.03 -3.23
N ASP A 317 6.48 10.86 -4.37
CA ASP A 317 6.36 11.73 -5.56
C ASP A 317 5.00 11.57 -6.27
N LYS A 318 4.26 10.49 -5.97
CA LYS A 318 2.92 10.19 -6.50
C LYS A 318 1.80 10.50 -5.53
N ALA A 319 2.13 11.00 -4.34
CA ALA A 319 1.13 11.31 -3.33
C ALA A 319 0.10 12.31 -3.85
N LYS A 320 -1.15 12.04 -3.54
CA LYS A 320 -2.28 12.92 -3.84
C LYS A 320 -3.02 13.25 -2.53
N GLN A 321 -3.64 14.40 -2.51
CA GLN A 321 -4.57 14.80 -1.45
C GLN A 321 -5.98 14.90 -1.99
N LYS A 322 -6.95 14.68 -1.11
CA LYS A 322 -8.37 14.80 -1.44
C LYS A 322 -8.70 16.19 -2.00
N GLY A 323 -9.43 16.17 -3.09
CA GLY A 323 -10.01 17.31 -3.78
C GLY A 323 -11.06 16.81 -4.78
N THR A 324 -11.58 17.70 -5.61
CA THR A 324 -12.47 17.32 -6.72
C THR A 324 -11.96 18.02 -7.98
N PRO A 325 -11.11 17.35 -8.76
CA PRO A 325 -10.51 16.01 -8.59
C PRO A 325 -9.42 15.96 -7.49
N TRP A 326 -8.93 14.76 -7.18
CA TRP A 326 -7.73 14.56 -6.35
C TRP A 326 -6.52 15.22 -7.01
N THR A 327 -5.68 15.88 -6.21
CA THR A 327 -4.53 16.65 -6.70
C THR A 327 -3.22 16.12 -6.11
N VAL A 328 -2.15 16.18 -6.91
CA VAL A 328 -0.81 15.86 -6.43
C VAL A 328 -0.44 16.83 -5.29
N ILE A 329 0.13 16.29 -4.22
CA ILE A 329 0.70 17.06 -3.12
C ILE A 329 2.19 16.75 -3.01
N THR A 330 2.99 17.79 -2.83
CA THR A 330 4.45 17.71 -2.63
C THR A 330 4.85 18.56 -1.43
N GLY A 331 6.05 18.34 -0.92
CA GLY A 331 6.58 19.09 0.20
C GLY A 331 5.93 18.70 1.53
N LYS A 332 4.96 19.44 2.01
CA LYS A 332 4.34 19.23 3.32
C LYS A 332 2.82 19.38 3.30
N LYS A 333 2.14 18.48 4.02
CA LYS A 333 0.79 18.73 4.54
C LYS A 333 0.94 19.52 5.82
N THR A 334 0.41 20.73 5.88
CA THR A 334 0.53 21.64 7.04
C THR A 334 -0.41 21.23 8.18
N ALA A 335 -0.04 21.58 9.42
CA ALA A 335 -0.95 21.48 10.54
C ALA A 335 -2.18 22.38 10.34
N ASN A 336 -3.31 22.01 10.94
CA ASN A 336 -4.62 22.63 10.78
C ASN A 336 -5.19 22.54 9.35
N SER A 337 -4.70 21.58 8.58
CA SER A 337 -5.23 21.19 7.27
C SER A 337 -5.86 19.82 7.33
N SER A 338 -7.19 19.76 7.12
CA SER A 338 -7.92 18.49 7.04
C SER A 338 -7.75 17.88 5.65
N SER A 339 -6.64 17.18 5.43
CA SER A 339 -6.32 16.56 4.14
C SER A 339 -6.24 15.04 4.26
N LEU A 340 -7.18 14.34 3.63
CA LEU A 340 -7.05 12.91 3.35
C LEU A 340 -5.97 12.73 2.28
N LEU A 341 -4.99 11.89 2.57
CA LEU A 341 -3.87 11.59 1.70
C LEU A 341 -4.03 10.20 1.06
N THR A 342 -3.39 9.99 -0.07
CA THR A 342 -3.18 8.63 -0.60
C THR A 342 -2.36 7.80 0.38
N THR A 343 -2.56 6.49 0.34
CA THR A 343 -1.92 5.53 1.23
C THR A 343 -0.39 5.62 1.17
N GLY A 344 0.26 5.67 2.33
CA GLY A 344 1.71 5.74 2.40
C GLY A 344 2.34 7.02 1.81
N ALA A 345 1.61 8.13 1.78
CA ALA A 345 2.10 9.41 1.26
C ALA A 345 3.31 9.96 2.04
N SER A 346 3.45 9.60 3.31
CA SER A 346 4.49 10.07 4.22
C SER A 346 5.18 8.92 4.96
N GLU A 347 6.52 8.91 4.97
CA GLU A 347 7.28 7.98 5.80
C GLU A 347 7.13 8.27 7.32
N GLU A 348 6.69 9.48 7.68
CA GLU A 348 6.47 9.83 9.10
C GLU A 348 5.29 9.07 9.71
N THR A 349 4.31 8.64 8.88
CA THR A 349 3.17 7.82 9.32
C THR A 349 3.47 6.33 9.40
N LYS A 350 4.70 5.94 9.04
CA LYS A 350 5.13 4.54 9.06
C LYS A 350 5.68 4.13 10.42
N LYS A 351 5.15 3.06 11.00
CA LYS A 351 5.69 2.37 12.18
C LYS A 351 5.72 0.86 11.94
N MET A 352 6.86 0.23 12.14
CA MET A 352 7.05 -1.21 11.86
C MET A 352 6.54 -1.62 10.47
N ASN A 353 6.84 -0.82 9.47
CA ASN A 353 6.36 -0.97 8.10
C ASN A 353 4.83 -0.87 7.88
N ILE A 354 4.06 -0.52 8.90
CA ILE A 354 2.63 -0.22 8.80
C ILE A 354 2.48 1.29 8.58
N TYR A 355 1.76 1.69 7.53
CA TYR A 355 1.46 3.09 7.24
C TYR A 355 0.05 3.45 7.67
N ASP A 356 -0.14 4.70 8.04
CA ASP A 356 -1.44 5.35 8.26
C ASP A 356 -2.35 4.63 9.29
N PHE A 357 -1.78 3.87 10.23
CA PHE A 357 -2.55 3.20 11.30
C PHE A 357 -3.13 4.18 12.32
N ALA A 358 -2.67 5.40 12.29
CA ALA A 358 -3.14 6.52 13.10
C ALA A 358 -3.56 7.68 12.20
N GLY A 359 -4.81 8.11 12.29
CA GLY A 359 -5.35 9.17 11.44
C GLY A 359 -5.59 8.72 10.01
N ASN A 360 -5.50 9.62 9.06
CA ASN A 360 -5.84 9.48 7.65
C ASN A 360 -7.33 9.11 7.48
N ALA A 361 -7.72 7.85 7.53
CA ALA A 361 -9.13 7.45 7.57
C ALA A 361 -9.44 6.60 8.80
N TRP A 362 -10.66 6.74 9.35
CA TRP A 362 -11.20 5.75 10.26
C TRP A 362 -11.23 4.39 9.57
N GLU A 363 -10.93 3.33 10.31
CA GLU A 363 -10.96 1.98 9.76
C GLU A 363 -12.08 1.15 10.38
N TRP A 364 -13.02 0.64 9.55
CA TRP A 364 -14.01 -0.34 9.95
C TRP A 364 -13.36 -1.60 10.51
N THR A 365 -13.96 -2.15 11.57
CA THR A 365 -13.56 -3.43 12.16
C THR A 365 -14.75 -4.35 12.35
N LEU A 366 -14.50 -5.61 12.72
CA LEU A 366 -15.54 -6.56 13.12
C LEU A 366 -15.82 -6.49 14.62
N GLU A 367 -15.31 -5.48 15.34
CA GLU A 367 -15.58 -5.29 16.76
C GLU A 367 -16.99 -4.74 16.97
N ASN A 368 -17.73 -5.35 17.89
CA ASN A 368 -19.08 -4.96 18.27
C ASN A 368 -19.07 -4.02 19.47
N THR A 369 -20.04 -3.12 19.52
CA THR A 369 -20.31 -2.29 20.70
C THR A 369 -21.60 -2.70 21.39
N SER A 370 -21.74 -2.42 22.69
CA SER A 370 -22.99 -2.66 23.41
C SER A 370 -24.12 -1.69 23.04
N ASP A 371 -23.85 -0.67 22.24
CA ASP A 371 -24.87 0.26 21.72
C ASP A 371 -25.44 -0.32 20.41
N SER A 372 -26.65 -0.85 20.46
CA SER A 372 -27.32 -1.45 19.30
C SER A 372 -27.61 -0.46 18.17
N SER A 373 -27.60 0.85 18.43
CA SER A 373 -27.76 1.89 17.39
C SER A 373 -26.44 2.21 16.67
N LEU A 374 -25.32 1.91 17.30
CA LEU A 374 -23.95 2.10 16.82
C LEU A 374 -23.11 0.82 16.93
N PRO A 375 -23.56 -0.29 16.36
CA PRO A 375 -23.02 -1.61 16.70
C PRO A 375 -21.61 -1.87 16.16
N CYS A 376 -21.11 -1.09 15.21
CA CYS A 376 -19.82 -1.31 14.56
C CYS A 376 -18.76 -0.37 15.12
N ALA A 377 -17.61 -0.91 15.52
CA ALA A 377 -16.47 -0.11 15.90
C ALA A 377 -15.64 0.33 14.68
N CYS A 378 -15.31 1.61 14.62
CA CYS A 378 -14.25 2.14 13.79
C CYS A 378 -13.06 2.54 14.67
N ARG A 379 -11.84 2.50 14.10
CA ARG A 379 -10.58 2.64 14.83
C ARG A 379 -9.65 3.65 14.15
N GLY A 380 -8.64 4.13 14.90
CA GLY A 380 -7.49 4.86 14.36
C GLY A 380 -7.64 6.38 14.28
N GLY A 381 -8.85 6.92 14.27
CA GLY A 381 -9.09 8.33 14.00
C GLY A 381 -9.00 8.69 12.51
N SER A 382 -9.20 9.96 12.18
CA SER A 382 -9.11 10.41 10.79
C SER A 382 -8.41 11.78 10.66
N TYR A 383 -8.15 12.16 9.44
CA TYR A 383 -7.53 13.44 9.07
C TYR A 383 -8.33 14.68 9.49
N TYR A 384 -9.62 14.55 9.86
CA TYR A 384 -10.46 15.64 10.36
C TYR A 384 -10.21 15.97 11.82
N SER A 385 -9.74 15.03 12.62
CA SER A 385 -9.62 15.14 14.07
C SER A 385 -8.19 15.36 14.52
N THR A 386 -8.01 15.56 15.83
CA THR A 386 -6.69 15.61 16.44
C THR A 386 -6.32 14.24 16.99
N GLY A 387 -5.04 13.88 16.95
CA GLY A 387 -4.57 12.61 17.50
C GLY A 387 -4.66 12.48 19.02
N SER A 388 -4.91 13.58 19.73
CA SER A 388 -5.20 13.59 21.16
C SER A 388 -6.67 13.30 21.46
N TYR A 389 -7.57 13.62 20.53
CA TYR A 389 -9.00 13.35 20.71
C TYR A 389 -9.34 11.92 20.27
N TYR A 390 -8.80 11.49 19.11
CA TYR A 390 -8.97 10.15 18.55
C TYR A 390 -7.62 9.49 18.27
N PRO A 391 -6.88 9.05 19.32
CA PRO A 391 -5.60 8.37 19.11
C PRO A 391 -5.78 7.02 18.42
N ALA A 392 -4.68 6.39 18.00
CA ALA A 392 -4.67 5.15 17.24
C ALA A 392 -5.49 4.01 17.88
N SER A 393 -5.50 3.90 19.21
CA SER A 393 -6.26 2.90 19.95
C SER A 393 -7.74 3.26 20.17
N TYR A 394 -8.17 4.46 19.78
CA TYR A 394 -9.54 4.92 20.04
C TYR A 394 -10.57 4.01 19.37
N ARG A 395 -11.71 3.84 20.03
CA ARG A 395 -12.90 3.14 19.54
C ARG A 395 -14.04 4.12 19.37
N GLY A 396 -14.56 4.24 18.16
CA GLY A 396 -15.78 4.98 17.86
C GLY A 396 -16.88 4.00 17.43
N GLY A 397 -18.04 4.01 18.10
CA GLY A 397 -19.21 3.27 17.63
C GLY A 397 -19.88 4.01 16.50
N LEU A 398 -20.23 3.31 15.42
CA LEU A 398 -20.93 3.86 14.28
C LEU A 398 -22.08 2.95 13.84
N ASN A 399 -23.08 3.53 13.21
CA ASN A 399 -24.08 2.77 12.48
C ASN A 399 -23.41 2.05 11.29
N THR A 400 -23.77 0.83 11.01
CA THR A 400 -23.18 -0.01 9.95
C THR A 400 -23.36 0.55 8.55
N THR A 401 -24.28 1.50 8.35
CA THR A 401 -24.53 2.22 7.10
C THR A 401 -23.93 3.62 7.08
N TYR A 402 -23.14 3.98 8.10
CA TYR A 402 -22.34 5.21 8.04
C TYR A 402 -21.34 5.11 6.87
N SER A 403 -21.22 6.18 6.09
CA SER A 403 -20.39 6.14 4.89
C SER A 403 -20.01 7.57 4.49
N TYR A 404 -18.81 7.95 4.83
CA TYR A 404 -18.25 9.27 4.55
C TYR A 404 -16.84 9.15 3.96
N ASP A 405 -16.30 10.30 3.63
CA ASP A 405 -14.96 10.40 3.02
C ASP A 405 -13.81 10.10 3.98
N ASP A 406 -14.07 10.16 5.27
CA ASP A 406 -13.11 9.96 6.35
C ASP A 406 -13.15 8.55 6.96
N ILE A 407 -13.89 7.61 6.36
CA ILE A 407 -13.95 6.24 6.82
C ILE A 407 -13.68 5.25 5.67
N GLY A 408 -12.72 4.36 5.90
CA GLY A 408 -12.29 3.27 5.05
C GLY A 408 -12.12 2.00 5.87
N PHE A 409 -11.12 1.20 5.54
CA PHE A 409 -10.83 -0.05 6.26
C PHE A 409 -9.39 -0.53 5.99
N ARG A 410 -8.95 -1.53 6.74
CA ARG A 410 -7.74 -2.31 6.52
C ARG A 410 -8.09 -3.79 6.63
N SER A 411 -7.55 -4.60 5.71
CA SER A 411 -7.76 -6.04 5.72
C SER A 411 -6.70 -6.75 6.56
N ALA A 412 -7.09 -7.87 7.14
CA ALA A 412 -6.17 -8.84 7.72
C ALA A 412 -6.37 -10.22 7.07
N PHE A 413 -5.35 -11.09 7.10
CA PHE A 413 -5.55 -12.49 6.74
C PHE A 413 -4.82 -13.45 7.67
N TYR A 414 -5.29 -14.68 7.72
CA TYR A 414 -4.81 -15.78 8.56
C TYR A 414 -5.09 -17.13 7.91
N VAL A 415 -4.40 -18.17 8.37
CA VAL A 415 -4.57 -19.55 7.84
C VAL A 415 -5.93 -20.12 8.21
N ASN A 416 -6.50 -20.90 7.30
CA ASN A 416 -7.77 -21.60 7.48
C ASN A 416 -7.70 -22.76 8.48
#